data_615b5be39e577d73d47d966b2c2e477a
#
_entry.id   615b5be39e577d73d47d966b2c2e477a
#
_cell.length_a   1.000
_cell.length_b   1.000
_cell.length_c   1.000
_cell.angle_alpha   90.00
_cell.angle_beta   90.00
_cell.angle_gamma   90.00
#
_symmetry.space_group_name_H-M   'P 1'
#
loop_
_entity.id
_entity.type
_entity.pdbx_description
1 polymer ?
#
loop_
_entity_poly.entity_id
_entity_poly.type
_entity_poly.pdbx_seq_one_letter_code
_entity_poly.pdbx_strand_id
1 'polypeptide(L)'
;MDFSFKDIYTRAKSVVETDSYVIYQTLKSKLYFSGNYLLMKKEPTSIDELEYYIASCRNFFREKGVNFIHLAALENVKLSWKLKRYLKKEGFSEINLYLYYLNIKDFVEPELSEFQVEYLQKVDLNRYLKFQYKI
;
A
#
# COMPACT_ATOMS: atom_id res chain seq x y z
N MET A 1 -22.05 -3.56 -6.79
CA MET A 1 -21.03 -2.49 -6.59
C MET A 1 -19.70 -3.21 -6.49
N ASP A 2 -18.82 -2.95 -7.41
CA ASP A 2 -17.51 -3.60 -7.44
C ASP A 2 -16.49 -2.72 -6.72
N PHE A 3 -16.02 -3.18 -5.58
CA PHE A 3 -14.96 -2.52 -4.82
C PHE A 3 -13.59 -2.83 -5.44
N SER A 4 -12.74 -1.82 -5.52
CA SER A 4 -11.39 -1.90 -6.03
C SER A 4 -10.40 -1.38 -4.99
N PHE A 5 -9.13 -1.76 -5.13
CA PHE A 5 -8.06 -1.15 -4.34
C PHE A 5 -7.95 0.37 -4.49
N LYS A 6 -8.51 0.94 -5.55
CA LYS A 6 -8.62 2.39 -5.74
C LYS A 6 -9.53 3.06 -4.72
N ASP A 7 -10.49 2.31 -4.18
CA ASP A 7 -11.48 2.82 -3.23
C ASP A 7 -10.96 2.83 -1.79
N ILE A 8 -9.78 2.24 -1.57
CA ILE A 8 -9.14 2.22 -0.26
C ILE A 8 -8.49 3.57 0.01
N TYR A 9 -8.85 4.16 1.15
CA TYR A 9 -8.21 5.38 1.61
C TYR A 9 -6.71 5.18 1.83
N THR A 10 -5.90 6.07 1.26
CA THR A 10 -4.46 6.12 1.51
C THR A 10 -4.06 7.50 2.03
N ARG A 11 -3.10 7.54 2.94
CA ARG A 11 -2.46 8.79 3.39
C ARG A 11 -1.44 9.31 2.39
N ALA A 12 -1.03 8.47 1.45
CA ALA A 12 -0.10 8.85 0.40
C ALA A 12 -0.78 9.80 -0.60
N LYS A 13 -0.01 10.74 -1.10
CA LYS A 13 -0.46 11.66 -2.16
C LYS A 13 0.14 11.22 -3.49
N SER A 14 -0.65 11.29 -4.55
CA SER A 14 -0.15 11.17 -5.91
C SER A 14 0.67 12.42 -6.24
N VAL A 15 1.91 12.22 -6.67
CA VAL A 15 2.87 13.31 -6.95
C VAL A 15 3.41 13.28 -8.37
N VAL A 16 3.35 12.13 -9.02
CA VAL A 16 3.63 11.97 -10.45
C VAL A 16 2.56 11.08 -11.04
N GLU A 17 1.97 11.50 -12.14
CA GLU A 17 1.00 10.70 -12.86
C GLU A 17 1.33 10.69 -14.35
N THR A 18 1.39 9.48 -14.93
CA THR A 18 1.58 9.23 -16.35
C THR A 18 0.46 8.31 -16.87
N ASP A 19 0.47 8.01 -18.14
CA ASP A 19 -0.45 7.04 -18.73
C ASP A 19 -0.19 5.61 -18.22
N SER A 20 1.03 5.33 -17.77
CA SER A 20 1.49 3.98 -17.42
C SER A 20 1.60 3.74 -15.93
N TYR A 21 1.83 4.77 -15.13
CA TYR A 21 1.99 4.63 -13.68
C TYR A 21 1.62 5.91 -12.91
N VAL A 22 1.44 5.75 -11.62
CA VAL A 22 1.32 6.83 -10.64
C VAL A 22 2.34 6.61 -9.53
N ILE A 23 3.05 7.66 -9.11
CA ILE A 23 3.89 7.62 -7.90
C ILE A 23 3.13 8.26 -6.75
N TYR A 24 3.03 7.51 -5.65
CA TYR A 24 2.47 7.96 -4.38
C TYR A 24 3.56 8.19 -3.36
N GLN A 25 3.46 9.27 -2.62
CA GLN A 25 4.41 9.66 -1.59
C GLN A 25 3.72 10.03 -0.29
N THR A 26 4.28 9.58 0.84
CA THR A 26 3.93 10.06 2.17
C THR A 26 5.01 11.00 2.67
N LEU A 27 4.74 12.31 2.64
CA LEU A 27 5.72 13.38 2.84
C LEU A 27 6.48 13.34 4.18
N LYS A 28 5.90 12.76 5.23
CA LYS A 28 6.45 12.80 6.58
C LYS A 28 7.13 11.50 7.03
N SER A 29 7.12 10.45 6.23
CA SER A 29 7.68 9.16 6.63
C SER A 29 8.40 8.47 5.48
N LYS A 30 9.72 8.59 5.47
CA LYS A 30 10.60 7.94 4.50
C LYS A 30 10.65 6.42 4.65
N LEU A 31 10.32 5.92 5.85
CA LEU A 31 10.35 4.51 6.19
C LEU A 31 9.00 3.81 5.96
N TYR A 32 7.96 4.57 5.65
CA TYR A 32 6.63 4.01 5.45
C TYR A 32 6.52 3.32 4.08
N PHE A 33 6.76 2.03 4.08
CA PHE A 33 6.78 1.20 2.87
C PHE A 33 5.48 1.29 2.06
N SER A 34 4.35 1.17 2.73
CA SER A 34 3.03 1.20 2.07
C SER A 34 2.59 2.60 1.60
N GLY A 35 3.33 3.64 1.93
CA GLY A 35 3.00 5.02 1.58
C GLY A 35 3.94 5.65 0.55
N ASN A 36 4.98 4.93 0.09
CA ASN A 36 5.97 5.41 -0.87
C ASN A 36 6.15 4.34 -1.95
N TYR A 37 5.41 4.44 -3.04
CA TYR A 37 5.38 3.41 -4.06
C TYR A 37 5.04 3.95 -5.45
N LEU A 38 5.37 3.16 -6.46
CA LEU A 38 4.89 3.34 -7.82
C LEU A 38 3.77 2.33 -8.09
N LEU A 39 2.61 2.83 -8.47
CA LEU A 39 1.46 2.02 -8.88
C LEU A 39 1.45 1.87 -10.40
N MET A 40 1.57 0.66 -10.88
CA MET A 40 1.46 0.34 -12.31
C MET A 40 -0.01 0.39 -12.74
N LYS A 41 -0.31 1.22 -13.72
CA LYS A 41 -1.64 1.33 -14.35
C LYS A 41 -1.78 0.38 -15.54
N LYS A 42 -0.65 0.03 -16.16
CA LYS A 42 -0.56 -0.89 -17.29
C LYS A 42 0.44 -2.00 -16.99
N GLU A 43 0.13 -3.19 -17.47
CA GLU A 43 1.05 -4.31 -17.41
C GLU A 43 2.26 -4.05 -18.31
N PRO A 44 3.49 -4.16 -17.77
CA PRO A 44 4.68 -4.10 -18.61
C PRO A 44 4.75 -5.32 -19.52
N THR A 45 5.02 -5.11 -20.79
CA THR A 45 5.07 -6.14 -21.83
C THR A 45 6.46 -6.75 -22.02
N SER A 46 7.50 -6.07 -21.48
CA SER A 46 8.89 -6.47 -21.62
C SER A 46 9.68 -6.19 -20.34
N ILE A 47 10.86 -6.80 -20.25
CA ILE A 47 11.82 -6.50 -19.16
C ILE A 47 12.26 -5.04 -19.21
N ASP A 48 12.49 -4.48 -20.40
CA ASP A 48 12.91 -3.09 -20.56
C ASP A 48 11.84 -2.11 -20.03
N GLU A 49 10.57 -2.41 -20.27
CA GLU A 49 9.46 -1.59 -19.75
C GLU A 49 9.35 -1.72 -18.23
N LEU A 50 9.52 -2.91 -17.68
CA LEU A 50 9.58 -3.13 -16.24
C LEU A 50 10.76 -2.40 -15.60
N GLU A 51 11.94 -2.44 -16.22
CA GLU A 51 13.11 -1.68 -15.79
C GLU A 51 12.88 -0.17 -15.81
N TYR A 52 12.14 0.31 -16.80
CA TYR A 52 11.73 1.71 -16.83
C TYR A 52 10.88 2.09 -15.60
N TYR A 53 9.94 1.24 -15.17
CA TYR A 53 9.17 1.48 -13.94
C TYR A 53 10.05 1.44 -12.69
N ILE A 54 10.97 0.48 -12.61
CA ILE A 54 11.93 0.37 -11.51
C ILE A 54 12.82 1.60 -11.44
N ALA A 55 13.36 2.05 -12.55
CA ALA A 55 14.23 3.22 -12.62
C ALA A 55 13.47 4.49 -12.27
N SER A 56 12.23 4.65 -12.74
CA SER A 56 11.38 5.79 -12.42
C SER A 56 11.10 5.89 -10.92
N CYS A 57 10.76 4.75 -10.29
CA CYS A 57 10.55 4.67 -8.86
C CYS A 57 11.83 4.98 -8.07
N ARG A 58 12.94 4.35 -8.45
CA ARG A 58 14.26 4.53 -7.81
C ARG A 58 14.71 5.99 -7.89
N ASN A 59 14.68 6.60 -9.06
CA ASN A 59 15.18 7.95 -9.27
C ASN A 59 14.33 8.97 -8.51
N PHE A 60 13.01 8.80 -8.50
CA PHE A 60 12.13 9.68 -7.75
C PHE A 60 12.39 9.64 -6.24
N PHE A 61 12.53 8.45 -5.67
CA PHE A 61 12.65 8.29 -4.21
C PHE A 61 14.07 8.46 -3.67
N ARG A 62 15.10 8.20 -4.47
CA ARG A 62 16.51 8.33 -4.04
C ARG A 62 16.84 9.72 -3.53
N GLU A 63 16.44 10.76 -4.23
CA GLU A 63 16.65 12.15 -3.84
C GLU A 63 15.90 12.53 -2.56
N LYS A 64 14.88 11.78 -2.21
CA LYS A 64 14.04 11.97 -1.03
C LYS A 64 14.48 11.13 0.18
N GLY A 65 15.55 10.37 0.02
CA GLY A 65 16.10 9.54 1.08
C GLY A 65 15.27 8.30 1.41
N VAL A 66 14.45 7.83 0.46
CA VAL A 66 13.75 6.53 0.55
C VAL A 66 14.66 5.46 -0.02
N ASN A 67 15.02 4.46 0.77
CA ASN A 67 16.04 3.45 0.46
C ASN A 67 15.46 2.10 0.01
N PHE A 68 14.22 2.06 -0.40
CA PHE A 68 13.57 0.86 -0.93
C PHE A 68 12.83 1.18 -2.23
N ILE A 69 12.49 0.15 -2.98
CA ILE A 69 11.66 0.22 -4.17
C ILE A 69 10.41 -0.60 -3.92
N HIS A 70 9.26 0.06 -3.95
CA HIS A 70 7.97 -0.59 -3.86
C HIS A 70 7.20 -0.37 -5.17
N LEU A 71 6.96 -1.45 -5.88
CA LEU A 71 6.09 -1.48 -7.06
C LEU A 71 4.76 -2.12 -6.66
N ALA A 72 3.68 -1.44 -6.93
CA ALA A 72 2.33 -1.96 -6.72
C ALA A 72 1.62 -2.15 -8.06
N ALA A 73 0.69 -3.07 -8.11
CA ALA A 73 -0.16 -3.31 -9.27
C ALA A 73 -1.61 -3.40 -8.82
N LEU A 74 -2.51 -2.88 -9.64
CA LEU A 74 -3.95 -3.09 -9.44
C LEU A 74 -4.31 -4.54 -9.79
N GLU A 75 -5.50 -4.95 -9.37
CA GLU A 75 -6.03 -6.31 -9.59
C GLU A 75 -6.10 -6.75 -11.06
N ASN A 76 -6.22 -5.80 -11.97
CA ASN A 76 -6.26 -6.03 -13.41
C ASN A 76 -4.88 -6.01 -14.10
N VAL A 77 -3.82 -5.65 -13.36
CA VAL A 77 -2.45 -5.62 -13.86
C VAL A 77 -1.72 -6.88 -13.37
N LYS A 78 -1.55 -7.84 -14.26
CA LYS A 78 -0.92 -9.13 -13.92
C LYS A 78 0.42 -9.22 -14.62
N LEU A 79 1.48 -9.40 -13.83
CA LEU A 79 2.80 -9.66 -14.39
C LEU A 79 2.90 -11.10 -14.93
N SER A 80 3.47 -11.24 -16.12
CA SER A 80 3.80 -12.55 -16.68
C SER A 80 4.81 -13.28 -15.78
N TRP A 81 4.84 -14.61 -15.85
CA TRP A 81 5.80 -15.41 -15.09
C TRP A 81 7.26 -15.04 -15.38
N LYS A 82 7.56 -14.62 -16.61
CA LYS A 82 8.88 -14.17 -17.04
C LYS A 82 9.32 -12.90 -16.28
N LEU A 83 8.42 -11.94 -16.16
CA LEU A 83 8.66 -10.69 -15.43
C LEU A 83 8.75 -10.93 -13.91
N LYS A 84 7.91 -11.78 -13.36
CA LYS A 84 8.00 -12.19 -11.94
C LYS A 84 9.33 -12.88 -11.63
N ARG A 85 9.78 -13.78 -12.51
CA ARG A 85 11.07 -14.44 -12.36
C ARG A 85 12.23 -13.45 -12.42
N TYR A 86 12.14 -12.47 -13.32
CA TYR A 86 13.12 -11.39 -13.41
C TYR A 86 13.19 -10.59 -12.10
N LEU A 87 12.05 -10.11 -11.60
CA LEU A 87 11.99 -9.38 -10.33
C LEU A 87 12.60 -10.19 -9.17
N LYS A 88 12.26 -11.46 -9.08
CA LYS A 88 12.82 -12.34 -8.05
C LYS A 88 14.35 -12.46 -8.15
N LYS A 89 14.88 -12.54 -9.37
CA LYS A 89 16.34 -12.57 -9.62
C LYS A 89 17.00 -11.25 -9.19
N GLU A 90 16.32 -10.13 -9.39
CA GLU A 90 16.78 -8.81 -8.97
C GLU A 90 16.55 -8.53 -7.45
N GLY A 91 16.11 -9.51 -6.69
CA GLY A 91 15.96 -9.42 -5.24
C GLY A 91 14.61 -8.88 -4.74
N PHE A 92 13.62 -8.75 -5.62
CA PHE A 92 12.26 -8.36 -5.20
C PHE A 92 11.54 -9.54 -4.55
N SER A 93 10.75 -9.22 -3.53
CA SER A 93 9.78 -10.14 -2.91
C SER A 93 8.37 -9.78 -3.34
N GLU A 94 7.54 -10.78 -3.61
CA GLU A 94 6.13 -10.59 -3.98
C GLU A 94 5.25 -10.68 -2.73
N ILE A 95 4.34 -9.70 -2.59
CA ILE A 95 3.32 -9.69 -1.55
C ILE A 95 1.96 -9.61 -2.25
N ASN A 96 1.07 -10.55 -1.95
CA ASN A 96 -0.30 -10.53 -2.43
C ASN A 96 -1.20 -9.88 -1.38
N LEU A 97 -1.96 -8.87 -1.79
CA LEU A 97 -2.95 -8.21 -0.95
C LEU A 97 -4.33 -8.67 -1.37
N TYR A 98 -5.18 -8.89 -0.37
CA TYR A 98 -6.56 -9.29 -0.57
C TYR A 98 -7.49 -8.23 -0.02
N LEU A 99 -8.50 -7.87 -0.80
CA LEU A 99 -9.55 -6.96 -0.39
C LEU A 99 -10.76 -7.75 0.06
N TYR A 100 -11.09 -7.63 1.34
CA TYR A 100 -12.32 -8.20 1.90
C TYR A 100 -13.31 -7.08 2.17
N TYR A 101 -14.56 -7.30 1.81
CA TYR A 101 -15.63 -6.37 2.12
C TYR A 101 -16.88 -7.11 2.59
N LEU A 102 -17.67 -6.45 3.42
CA LEU A 102 -18.95 -6.93 3.88
C LEU A 102 -20.02 -5.96 3.42
N ASN A 103 -21.07 -6.47 2.80
CA ASN A 103 -22.21 -5.63 2.48
C ASN A 103 -22.88 -5.20 3.80
N ILE A 104 -23.22 -3.92 3.94
CA ILE A 104 -23.81 -3.40 5.16
C ILE A 104 -25.14 -4.11 5.53
N LYS A 105 -25.84 -4.67 4.54
CA LYS A 105 -27.06 -5.45 4.76
C LYS A 105 -26.79 -6.80 5.42
N ASP A 106 -25.59 -7.33 5.28
CA ASP A 106 -25.16 -8.60 5.83
C ASP A 106 -24.37 -8.42 7.13
N PHE A 107 -24.17 -7.16 7.54
CA PHE A 107 -23.50 -6.86 8.80
C PHE A 107 -24.40 -7.24 9.98
N VAL A 108 -23.88 -8.13 10.80
CA VAL A 108 -24.47 -8.48 12.09
C VAL A 108 -23.68 -7.79 13.17
N GLU A 109 -24.35 -6.92 13.94
CA GLU A 109 -23.70 -6.25 15.06
C GLU A 109 -23.24 -7.27 16.10
N PRO A 110 -21.96 -7.32 16.45
CA PRO A 110 -21.48 -8.27 17.44
C PRO A 110 -22.03 -7.94 18.84
N GLU A 111 -22.38 -8.96 19.61
CA GLU A 111 -22.69 -8.77 21.01
C GLU A 111 -21.43 -8.35 21.77
N LEU A 112 -21.37 -7.10 22.19
CA LEU A 112 -20.25 -6.53 22.97
C LEU A 112 -20.46 -6.79 24.46
N SER A 113 -20.54 -8.07 24.88
CA SER A 113 -20.83 -8.41 26.27
C SER A 113 -19.64 -8.21 27.22
N GLU A 114 -18.42 -8.20 26.73
CA GLU A 114 -17.20 -8.18 27.57
C GLU A 114 -16.35 -6.91 27.38
N PHE A 115 -16.62 -6.09 26.36
CA PHE A 115 -15.81 -4.92 26.04
C PHE A 115 -16.65 -3.66 26.02
N GLN A 116 -16.18 -2.66 26.73
CA GLN A 116 -16.75 -1.31 26.67
C GLN A 116 -15.92 -0.48 25.67
N VAL A 117 -16.58 0.05 24.63
CA VAL A 117 -15.95 0.94 23.68
C VAL A 117 -16.25 2.38 24.04
N GLU A 118 -15.22 3.17 24.29
CA GLU A 118 -15.34 4.59 24.60
C GLU A 118 -14.53 5.45 23.64
N TYR A 119 -14.94 6.68 23.43
CA TYR A 119 -14.12 7.63 22.68
C TYR A 119 -12.83 7.93 23.46
N LEU A 120 -11.71 8.04 22.75
CA LEU A 120 -10.39 8.33 23.33
C LEU A 120 -10.36 9.59 24.20
N GLN A 121 -11.24 10.56 23.92
CA GLN A 121 -11.38 11.79 24.72
C GLN A 121 -11.89 11.53 26.16
N LYS A 122 -12.55 10.39 26.39
CA LYS A 122 -13.07 9.99 27.71
C LYS A 122 -12.14 9.05 28.45
N VAL A 123 -11.11 8.55 27.79
CA VAL A 123 -10.14 7.60 28.37
C VAL A 123 -8.97 8.39 28.95
N ASP A 124 -8.47 7.97 30.10
CA ASP A 124 -7.22 8.49 30.64
C ASP A 124 -6.08 8.19 29.66
N LEU A 125 -5.57 9.24 29.01
CA LEU A 125 -4.51 9.16 28.01
C LEU A 125 -3.25 8.50 28.55
N ASN A 126 -2.90 8.74 29.81
CA ASN A 126 -1.74 8.14 30.46
C ASN A 126 -1.90 6.63 30.60
N ARG A 127 -3.11 6.16 30.90
CA ARG A 127 -3.43 4.73 30.99
C ARG A 127 -3.36 4.07 29.62
N TYR A 128 -3.90 4.74 28.58
CA TYR A 128 -3.84 4.29 27.20
C TYR A 128 -2.40 4.19 26.68
N LEU A 129 -1.58 5.21 26.92
CA LEU A 129 -0.16 5.21 26.53
C LEU A 129 0.64 4.12 27.24
N LYS A 130 0.39 3.91 28.55
CA LYS A 130 1.03 2.80 29.29
C LYS A 130 0.67 1.43 28.70
N PHE A 131 -0.54 1.26 28.22
CA PHE A 131 -0.95 0.02 27.57
C PHE A 131 -0.22 -0.19 26.24
N GLN A 132 -0.09 0.85 25.43
CA GLN A 132 0.62 0.80 24.14
C GLN A 132 2.13 0.49 24.29
N TYR A 133 2.77 1.01 25.32
CA TYR A 133 4.21 0.81 25.55
C TYR A 133 4.57 -0.45 26.34
N LYS A 134 3.61 -1.27 26.73
CA LYS A 134 3.84 -2.58 27.37
C LYS A 134 4.00 -3.75 26.41
N ILE A 135 3.96 -3.48 25.14
CA ILE A 135 4.14 -4.52 24.12
C ILE A 135 5.62 -4.66 23.79
#